data_db2d3a9aa47943f4614ae2024145693b
#
_entry.id   db2d3a9aa47943f4614ae2024145693b
#
_cell.length_a   1.000
_cell.length_b   1.000
_cell.length_c   1.000
_cell.angle_alpha   90.00
_cell.angle_beta   90.00
_cell.angle_gamma   90.00
#
_symmetry.space_group_name_H-M   'P 1'
#
loop_
_entity.id
_entity.type
_entity.pdbx_description
1 polymer ?
#
loop_
_entity_poly.entity_id
_entity_poly.type
_entity_poly.pdbx_seq_one_letter_code
_entity_poly.pdbx_strand_id
1 'polypeptide(L)'
;MRSAVSAALLTMVLVLVLIAPNAACAQGTEAQTRQQVLVLLSLPPQHFRPDGNYAGSYSDAAGRVARRRVAVQLASEHGLAMTGDWPMPLLGVDCFVMSVPPDQSPDHIAQDLSRDARVSWAQAMNVYRAQGHDDPLFALQPAANEWQLAALHDTVTGRQVRVAVIDSSVERTHPDLARQIEASEDFVAGRAPAVETHGTAVTGIIAAQADNGIGIAGVAPHARVLALRACWQESIEATLCSSLSLAQALHFAITHDARVINMSLSGPPDRLLGRLLDTALGRGIAVVAAVDRSAADGGFPAAHAGVIGVADAGPAPVAPGSVLAPGRDVPTTLTGARWGLVSGASYAAAHVSGLIALLREARDRHGPGTLTAQTAVGAAPREFVLLPDGRIDACASLSRIAGHCSCGCTAIDTAPAVARQ
;
A
#
# COMPACT_ATOMS: atom_id res chain seq x y z
N MET A 1 -30.16 13.76 -70.02
CA MET A 1 -28.80 14.29 -69.94
C MET A 1 -28.39 14.14 -68.47
N ARG A 2 -27.90 13.00 -68.03
CA ARG A 2 -26.49 12.51 -68.05
C ARG A 2 -25.54 13.60 -67.55
N SER A 3 -25.06 13.59 -66.31
CA SER A 3 -23.76 13.06 -65.95
C SER A 3 -23.41 13.43 -64.54
N ALA A 4 -23.03 12.47 -63.76
CA ALA A 4 -21.88 12.41 -62.92
C ALA A 4 -21.76 13.40 -61.75
N VAL A 5 -22.13 12.93 -60.60
CA VAL A 5 -21.39 13.22 -59.34
C VAL A 5 -21.06 11.89 -58.72
N SER A 6 -19.98 11.32 -59.17
CA SER A 6 -19.29 10.23 -58.49
C SER A 6 -17.98 10.78 -57.94
N ALA A 7 -17.58 10.22 -56.82
CA ALA A 7 -16.23 10.21 -56.27
C ALA A 7 -15.78 11.45 -55.45
N ALA A 8 -16.06 11.43 -54.16
CA ALA A 8 -15.12 11.88 -53.14
C ALA A 8 -15.53 11.34 -51.75
N LEU A 9 -15.71 10.03 -51.68
CA LEU A 9 -15.73 9.29 -50.39
C LEU A 9 -14.46 8.43 -50.39
N LEU A 10 -13.32 9.07 -50.19
CA LEU A 10 -12.08 8.34 -49.99
C LEU A 10 -11.38 8.91 -48.74
N THR A 11 -11.36 8.06 -47.74
CA THR A 11 -10.27 7.94 -46.77
C THR A 11 -9.97 9.12 -45.87
N MET A 12 -10.78 9.25 -44.87
CA MET A 12 -10.29 9.73 -43.58
C MET A 12 -10.22 8.52 -42.63
N VAL A 13 -9.22 7.67 -42.82
CA VAL A 13 -8.79 6.70 -41.82
C VAL A 13 -8.08 7.50 -40.72
N LEU A 14 -8.87 7.90 -39.74
CA LEU A 14 -8.36 8.47 -38.53
C LEU A 14 -7.59 7.36 -37.80
N VAL A 15 -6.28 7.39 -37.89
CA VAL A 15 -5.37 6.59 -37.02
C VAL A 15 -5.54 7.12 -35.63
N LEU A 16 -6.47 6.52 -34.88
CA LEU A 16 -6.53 6.64 -33.43
C LEU A 16 -5.34 5.85 -32.88
N VAL A 17 -4.19 6.52 -32.76
CA VAL A 17 -3.09 6.03 -31.94
C VAL A 17 -3.60 6.07 -30.51
N LEU A 18 -4.03 4.92 -30.00
CA LEU A 18 -4.29 4.69 -28.60
C LEU A 18 -2.98 4.95 -27.85
N ILE A 19 -2.85 6.12 -27.27
CA ILE A 19 -1.84 6.41 -26.25
C ILE A 19 -2.29 5.66 -25.01
N ALA A 20 -1.93 4.38 -24.93
CA ALA A 20 -1.93 3.66 -23.68
C ALA A 20 -0.89 4.33 -22.77
N PRO A 21 -1.23 4.80 -21.55
CA PRO A 21 -0.23 5.33 -20.65
C PRO A 21 0.76 4.21 -20.31
N ASN A 22 2.02 4.44 -20.62
CA ASN A 22 3.14 3.53 -20.39
C ASN A 22 3.40 3.29 -18.90
N ALA A 23 2.60 2.47 -18.24
CA ALA A 23 2.98 1.88 -16.95
C ALA A 23 4.19 0.93 -17.09
N ALA A 24 4.46 0.43 -18.30
CA ALA A 24 5.64 -0.38 -18.61
C ALA A 24 6.96 0.42 -18.62
N CYS A 25 6.92 1.75 -18.84
CA CYS A 25 8.13 2.58 -18.84
C CYS A 25 8.76 2.76 -17.46
N ALA A 26 7.97 2.79 -16.38
CA ALA A 26 8.50 3.01 -15.04
C ALA A 26 9.28 1.79 -14.50
N GLN A 27 8.81 0.58 -14.79
CA GLN A 27 9.52 -0.65 -14.39
C GLN A 27 10.79 -0.88 -15.23
N GLY A 28 10.78 -0.51 -16.51
CA GLY A 28 11.96 -0.56 -17.37
C GLY A 28 13.08 0.37 -16.92
N THR A 29 12.77 1.57 -16.43
CA THR A 29 13.75 2.56 -15.97
C THR A 29 14.44 2.18 -14.67
N GLU A 30 13.73 1.58 -13.69
CA GLU A 30 14.35 1.11 -12.45
C GLU A 30 15.28 -0.07 -12.69
N ALA A 31 14.84 -1.08 -13.43
CA ALA A 31 15.66 -2.22 -13.79
C ALA A 31 16.92 -1.79 -14.57
N GLN A 32 16.77 -0.84 -15.52
CA GLN A 32 17.91 -0.26 -16.24
C GLN A 32 18.87 0.49 -15.31
N THR A 33 18.35 1.24 -14.32
CA THR A 33 19.18 1.97 -13.36
C THR A 33 19.96 1.00 -12.47
N ARG A 34 19.31 -0.06 -12.00
CA ARG A 34 19.99 -1.11 -11.19
C ARG A 34 21.04 -1.88 -11.99
N GLN A 35 20.94 -1.93 -13.32
CA GLN A 35 21.89 -2.59 -14.21
C GLN A 35 23.05 -1.66 -14.61
N GLN A 36 23.51 -0.83 -13.70
CA GLN A 36 24.61 0.11 -13.88
C GLN A 36 25.65 0.02 -12.77
N VAL A 37 26.86 0.45 -13.06
CA VAL A 37 27.94 0.63 -12.09
C VAL A 37 28.45 2.07 -12.15
N LEU A 38 28.85 2.58 -11.00
CA LEU A 38 29.58 3.83 -10.83
C LEU A 38 31.07 3.50 -10.74
N VAL A 39 31.87 4.13 -11.60
CA VAL A 39 33.34 3.96 -11.63
C VAL A 39 33.98 5.31 -11.35
N LEU A 40 34.76 5.38 -10.29
CA LEU A 40 35.34 6.62 -9.80
C LEU A 40 36.86 6.61 -10.01
N LEU A 41 37.32 7.60 -10.73
CA LEU A 41 38.75 7.81 -11.05
C LEU A 41 39.29 9.00 -10.28
N SER A 42 40.44 8.83 -9.62
CA SER A 42 41.04 9.90 -8.81
C SER A 42 41.50 11.09 -9.66
N LEU A 43 41.31 12.28 -9.11
CA LEU A 43 41.98 13.48 -9.62
C LEU A 43 43.44 13.43 -9.18
N PRO A 44 44.40 13.89 -10.04
CA PRO A 44 45.78 14.03 -9.62
C PRO A 44 45.83 15.07 -8.49
N PRO A 45 46.76 14.90 -7.53
CA PRO A 45 46.95 15.87 -6.46
C PRO A 45 47.22 17.25 -7.07
N GLN A 46 46.60 18.31 -6.54
CA GLN A 46 46.84 19.64 -6.96
C GLN A 46 48.29 20.03 -6.59
N HIS A 47 49.14 20.21 -7.59
CA HIS A 47 50.47 20.73 -7.38
C HIS A 47 50.36 22.25 -7.08
N PHE A 48 50.65 22.64 -5.84
CA PHE A 48 50.75 24.05 -5.46
C PHE A 48 51.95 24.66 -6.21
N ARG A 49 51.67 25.55 -7.16
CA ARG A 49 52.69 26.40 -7.77
C ARG A 49 52.67 27.75 -7.03
N PRO A 50 53.79 28.17 -6.36
CA PRO A 50 53.81 29.39 -5.56
C PRO A 50 53.55 30.67 -6.37
N ASP A 51 53.74 30.62 -7.69
CA ASP A 51 53.67 31.78 -8.58
C ASP A 51 52.40 31.88 -9.43
N GLY A 52 51.39 31.08 -9.12
CA GLY A 52 50.11 31.08 -9.84
C GLY A 52 49.17 32.16 -9.34
N ASN A 53 48.88 33.20 -10.14
CA ASN A 53 47.80 34.13 -9.91
C ASN A 53 46.48 33.37 -9.60
N TYR A 54 45.72 33.95 -8.70
CA TYR A 54 44.41 33.46 -8.20
C TYR A 54 43.34 33.48 -9.30
N ALA A 55 43.58 32.78 -10.41
CA ALA A 55 42.62 32.54 -11.46
C ALA A 55 42.04 31.12 -11.22
N GLY A 56 40.89 31.11 -10.55
CA GLY A 56 40.25 29.88 -10.07
C GLY A 56 40.04 28.82 -11.14
N SER A 57 40.22 27.61 -10.74
CA SER A 57 39.42 26.40 -11.06
C SER A 57 38.99 26.10 -12.52
N TYR A 58 39.64 26.64 -13.55
CA TYR A 58 39.29 26.35 -14.96
C TYR A 58 40.21 25.38 -15.68
N SER A 59 41.19 24.76 -15.03
CA SER A 59 42.33 24.13 -15.71
C SER A 59 42.36 22.61 -15.72
N ASP A 60 41.30 21.86 -15.27
CA ASP A 60 41.34 20.40 -15.34
C ASP A 60 40.61 19.80 -16.57
N ALA A 61 40.29 20.61 -17.58
CA ALA A 61 39.64 20.13 -18.80
C ALA A 61 40.49 19.06 -19.52
N ALA A 62 41.80 19.21 -19.57
CA ALA A 62 42.69 18.23 -20.18
C ALA A 62 42.79 16.95 -19.35
N GLY A 63 42.85 17.07 -18.01
CA GLY A 63 42.82 15.92 -17.09
C GLY A 63 41.51 15.16 -17.17
N ARG A 64 40.40 15.84 -17.24
CA ARG A 64 39.08 15.22 -17.42
C ARG A 64 38.96 14.45 -18.74
N VAL A 65 39.46 15.00 -19.85
CA VAL A 65 39.51 14.29 -21.14
C VAL A 65 40.36 13.01 -21.02
N ALA A 66 41.50 13.08 -20.31
CA ALA A 66 42.36 11.91 -20.10
C ALA A 66 41.63 10.83 -19.27
N ARG A 67 41.00 11.20 -18.13
CA ARG A 67 40.24 10.28 -17.30
C ARG A 67 39.06 9.67 -18.05
N ARG A 68 38.35 10.47 -18.88
CA ARG A 68 37.28 9.95 -19.73
C ARG A 68 37.80 8.90 -20.73
N ARG A 69 38.99 9.07 -21.27
CA ARG A 69 39.62 8.03 -22.14
C ARG A 69 39.88 6.75 -21.37
N VAL A 70 40.38 6.86 -20.14
CA VAL A 70 40.58 5.70 -19.25
C VAL A 70 39.24 5.02 -18.97
N ALA A 71 38.18 5.78 -18.68
CA ALA A 71 36.85 5.23 -18.43
C ALA A 71 36.29 4.49 -19.65
N VAL A 72 36.44 5.07 -20.85
CA VAL A 72 36.03 4.41 -22.11
C VAL A 72 36.82 3.12 -22.35
N GLN A 73 38.12 3.11 -22.06
CA GLN A 73 38.95 1.92 -22.18
C GLN A 73 38.50 0.84 -21.18
N LEU A 74 38.27 1.19 -19.90
CA LEU A 74 37.74 0.26 -18.89
C LEU A 74 36.38 -0.29 -19.30
N ALA A 75 35.50 0.54 -19.81
CA ALA A 75 34.20 0.09 -20.31
C ALA A 75 34.37 -0.96 -21.42
N SER A 76 35.28 -0.71 -22.38
CA SER A 76 35.56 -1.65 -23.48
C SER A 76 36.19 -2.97 -22.97
N GLU A 77 37.12 -2.90 -22.02
CA GLU A 77 37.80 -4.07 -21.44
C GLU A 77 36.85 -5.00 -20.70
N HIS A 78 35.80 -4.44 -20.08
CA HIS A 78 34.80 -5.19 -19.30
C HIS A 78 33.46 -5.41 -20.05
N GLY A 79 33.38 -5.06 -21.34
CA GLY A 79 32.15 -5.22 -22.13
C GLY A 79 30.98 -4.33 -21.68
N LEU A 80 31.30 -3.17 -21.10
CA LEU A 80 30.34 -2.21 -20.58
C LEU A 80 30.10 -1.06 -21.56
N ALA A 81 28.96 -0.37 -21.43
CA ALA A 81 28.67 0.83 -22.20
C ALA A 81 28.62 2.06 -21.28
N MET A 82 29.42 3.06 -21.57
CA MET A 82 29.42 4.31 -20.83
C MET A 82 28.15 5.12 -21.13
N THR A 83 27.36 5.45 -20.09
CA THR A 83 26.07 6.14 -20.19
C THR A 83 26.10 7.57 -19.65
N GLY A 84 27.07 7.91 -18.80
CA GLY A 84 27.19 9.24 -18.24
C GLY A 84 28.51 9.49 -17.55
N ASP A 85 28.77 10.77 -17.24
CA ASP A 85 29.90 11.18 -16.42
C ASP A 85 29.53 12.39 -15.54
N TRP A 86 30.12 12.46 -14.35
CA TRP A 86 29.93 13.55 -13.38
C TRP A 86 31.21 13.87 -12.62
N PRO A 87 31.75 15.08 -12.70
CA PRO A 87 32.91 15.47 -11.90
C PRO A 87 32.52 15.72 -10.45
N MET A 88 33.26 15.13 -9.51
CA MET A 88 33.08 15.30 -8.06
C MET A 88 34.34 15.87 -7.41
N PRO A 89 34.70 17.14 -7.66
CA PRO A 89 35.95 17.74 -7.15
C PRO A 89 36.01 17.76 -5.63
N LEU A 90 34.87 17.81 -4.93
CA LEU A 90 34.82 17.73 -3.45
C LEU A 90 35.33 16.41 -2.91
N LEU A 91 35.22 15.33 -3.67
CA LEU A 91 35.73 14.00 -3.31
C LEU A 91 37.07 13.70 -3.98
N GLY A 92 37.59 14.61 -4.79
CA GLY A 92 38.82 14.41 -5.56
C GLY A 92 38.70 13.30 -6.62
N VAL A 93 37.53 13.11 -7.22
CA VAL A 93 37.27 12.08 -8.22
C VAL A 93 36.40 12.59 -9.36
N ASP A 94 36.46 11.91 -10.51
CA ASP A 94 35.42 11.94 -11.55
C ASP A 94 34.66 10.61 -11.52
N CYS A 95 33.33 10.71 -11.55
CA CYS A 95 32.43 9.55 -11.59
C CYS A 95 31.99 9.28 -13.04
N PHE A 96 32.03 8.03 -13.45
CA PHE A 96 31.57 7.53 -14.74
C PHE A 96 30.48 6.48 -14.51
N VAL A 97 29.38 6.61 -15.23
CA VAL A 97 28.26 5.66 -15.18
C VAL A 97 28.39 4.70 -16.36
N MET A 98 28.38 3.41 -16.07
CA MET A 98 28.48 2.38 -17.10
C MET A 98 27.31 1.38 -16.96
N SER A 99 26.69 1.06 -18.09
CA SER A 99 25.65 0.03 -18.18
C SER A 99 26.29 -1.35 -18.23
N VAL A 100 25.80 -2.28 -17.44
CA VAL A 100 26.22 -3.67 -17.35
C VAL A 100 25.28 -4.52 -18.21
N PRO A 101 25.75 -5.49 -19.01
CA PRO A 101 24.90 -6.44 -19.71
C PRO A 101 23.94 -7.19 -18.78
N PRO A 102 22.71 -7.55 -19.23
CA PRO A 102 21.71 -8.17 -18.35
C PRO A 102 22.10 -9.54 -17.76
N ASP A 103 23.04 -10.21 -18.40
CA ASP A 103 23.58 -11.52 -17.99
C ASP A 103 24.71 -11.43 -16.97
N GLN A 104 25.13 -10.22 -16.59
CA GLN A 104 26.21 -9.98 -15.62
C GLN A 104 25.70 -9.26 -14.39
N SER A 105 26.31 -9.56 -13.23
CA SER A 105 25.99 -8.90 -11.96
C SER A 105 26.73 -7.56 -11.82
N PRO A 106 26.04 -6.44 -11.62
CA PRO A 106 26.67 -5.14 -11.36
C PRO A 106 27.61 -5.15 -10.15
N ASP A 107 27.27 -5.89 -9.08
CA ASP A 107 28.10 -6.00 -7.90
C ASP A 107 29.42 -6.72 -8.20
N HIS A 108 29.39 -7.78 -8.99
CA HIS A 108 30.58 -8.51 -9.38
C HIS A 108 31.50 -7.66 -10.28
N ILE A 109 30.92 -6.98 -11.26
CA ILE A 109 31.64 -6.03 -12.13
C ILE A 109 32.26 -4.89 -11.33
N ALA A 110 31.53 -4.34 -10.35
CA ALA A 110 32.05 -3.30 -9.48
C ALA A 110 33.24 -3.78 -8.63
N GLN A 111 33.20 -5.01 -8.15
CA GLN A 111 34.32 -5.62 -7.43
C GLN A 111 35.55 -5.82 -8.33
N ASP A 112 35.36 -6.28 -9.56
CA ASP A 112 36.45 -6.48 -10.51
C ASP A 112 37.08 -5.15 -10.91
N LEU A 113 36.27 -4.14 -11.24
CA LEU A 113 36.73 -2.78 -11.54
C LEU A 113 37.49 -2.15 -10.36
N SER A 114 37.06 -2.40 -9.12
CA SER A 114 37.73 -1.86 -7.92
C SER A 114 39.13 -2.44 -7.68
N ARG A 115 39.50 -3.54 -8.37
CA ARG A 115 40.85 -4.12 -8.32
C ARG A 115 41.82 -3.49 -9.32
N ASP A 116 41.30 -2.74 -10.28
CA ASP A 116 42.12 -2.04 -11.27
C ASP A 116 42.79 -0.81 -10.65
N ALA A 117 44.10 -0.69 -10.80
CA ALA A 117 44.90 0.39 -10.23
C ALA A 117 44.52 1.79 -10.76
N ARG A 118 43.82 1.86 -11.89
CA ARG A 118 43.28 3.10 -12.48
C ARG A 118 42.01 3.58 -11.77
N VAL A 119 41.32 2.71 -11.04
CA VAL A 119 40.02 2.94 -10.39
C VAL A 119 40.25 3.26 -8.92
N SER A 120 39.69 4.35 -8.44
CA SER A 120 39.69 4.68 -7.01
C SER A 120 38.78 3.74 -6.22
N TRP A 121 37.55 3.59 -6.69
CA TRP A 121 36.60 2.53 -6.32
C TRP A 121 35.51 2.43 -7.38
N ALA A 122 34.78 1.32 -7.39
CA ALA A 122 33.57 1.15 -8.15
C ALA A 122 32.47 0.54 -7.29
N GLN A 123 31.23 0.82 -7.61
CA GLN A 123 30.04 0.26 -6.93
C GLN A 123 28.89 0.07 -7.88
N ALA A 124 28.00 -0.88 -7.58
CA ALA A 124 26.73 -0.97 -8.27
C ALA A 124 25.88 0.28 -8.01
N MET A 125 25.03 0.64 -8.98
CA MET A 125 24.08 1.73 -8.84
C MET A 125 22.99 1.36 -7.84
N ASN A 126 22.92 2.06 -6.72
CA ASN A 126 21.82 1.91 -5.76
C ASN A 126 20.65 2.79 -6.17
N VAL A 127 19.45 2.26 -6.07
CA VAL A 127 18.21 3.00 -6.24
C VAL A 127 17.61 3.24 -4.87
N TYR A 128 17.41 4.52 -4.54
CA TYR A 128 16.76 4.95 -3.32
C TYR A 128 15.33 5.33 -3.65
N ARG A 129 14.39 4.88 -2.83
CA ARG A 129 13.00 5.30 -2.93
C ARG A 129 12.72 6.32 -1.84
N ALA A 130 11.91 7.33 -2.14
CA ALA A 130 11.33 8.16 -1.10
C ALA A 130 10.51 7.27 -0.17
N GLN A 131 10.67 7.43 1.14
CA GLN A 131 9.97 6.61 2.11
C GLN A 131 8.55 7.10 2.28
N GLY A 132 7.60 6.23 1.92
CA GLY A 132 6.22 6.31 2.33
C GLY A 132 5.46 7.55 1.87
N HIS A 133 4.35 7.79 2.54
CA HIS A 133 3.51 8.96 2.39
C HIS A 133 4.12 10.18 3.11
N ASP A 134 3.72 11.40 2.73
CA ASP A 134 4.18 12.65 3.35
C ASP A 134 3.44 12.99 4.66
N ASP A 135 2.52 12.13 5.08
CA ASP A 135 1.74 12.26 6.30
C ASP A 135 2.64 12.06 7.54
N PRO A 136 2.74 13.04 8.46
CA PRO A 136 3.76 13.04 9.53
C PRO A 136 3.72 11.82 10.47
N LEU A 137 2.57 11.20 10.66
CA LEU A 137 2.40 10.04 11.53
C LEU A 137 2.46 8.69 10.79
N PHE A 138 2.64 8.70 9.46
CA PHE A 138 2.65 7.46 8.65
C PHE A 138 3.68 6.45 9.14
N ALA A 139 4.90 6.88 9.41
CA ALA A 139 5.98 6.00 9.87
C ALA A 139 5.70 5.34 11.24
N LEU A 140 4.78 5.90 12.03
CA LEU A 140 4.36 5.36 13.32
C LEU A 140 3.19 4.38 13.20
N GLN A 141 2.54 4.30 12.03
CA GLN A 141 1.43 3.37 11.81
C GLN A 141 1.96 1.93 11.72
N PRO A 142 1.47 0.98 12.56
CA PRO A 142 1.92 -0.41 12.50
C PRO A 142 1.72 -1.03 11.11
N ALA A 143 0.62 -0.74 10.43
CA ALA A 143 0.34 -1.24 9.09
C ALA A 143 1.33 -0.71 8.03
N ALA A 144 1.92 0.48 8.22
CA ALA A 144 2.95 1.02 7.32
C ALA A 144 4.15 0.08 7.22
N ASN A 145 4.55 -0.49 8.36
CA ASN A 145 5.71 -1.37 8.47
C ASN A 145 5.34 -2.85 8.25
N GLU A 146 4.32 -3.36 8.97
CA GLU A 146 3.96 -4.78 8.93
C GLU A 146 3.38 -5.20 7.58
N TRP A 147 2.62 -4.32 6.93
CA TRP A 147 1.94 -4.60 5.66
C TRP A 147 2.62 -3.94 4.46
N GLN A 148 3.72 -3.19 4.69
CA GLN A 148 4.40 -2.41 3.64
C GLN A 148 3.39 -1.53 2.87
N LEU A 149 2.57 -0.78 3.62
CA LEU A 149 1.39 -0.10 3.11
C LEU A 149 1.70 0.84 1.93
N ALA A 150 2.83 1.54 1.96
CA ALA A 150 3.26 2.37 0.84
C ALA A 150 3.40 1.56 -0.47
N ALA A 151 4.01 0.38 -0.41
CA ALA A 151 4.15 -0.48 -1.58
C ALA A 151 2.80 -1.05 -2.08
N LEU A 152 1.86 -1.30 -1.17
CA LEU A 152 0.47 -1.66 -1.55
C LEU A 152 -0.19 -0.49 -2.29
N HIS A 153 -0.01 0.74 -1.81
CA HIS A 153 -0.61 1.95 -2.38
C HIS A 153 -0.04 2.31 -3.76
N ASP A 154 1.17 1.88 -4.10
CA ASP A 154 1.69 1.97 -5.47
C ASP A 154 0.80 1.22 -6.48
N THR A 155 0.06 0.22 -6.02
CA THR A 155 -0.79 -0.64 -6.86
C THR A 155 -2.28 -0.36 -6.66
N VAL A 156 -2.76 -0.34 -5.42
CA VAL A 156 -4.18 -0.22 -5.06
C VAL A 156 -4.37 0.72 -3.88
N THR A 157 -5.45 1.47 -3.86
CA THR A 157 -5.75 2.49 -2.84
C THR A 157 -7.20 2.43 -2.31
N GLY A 158 -7.97 1.41 -2.73
CA GLY A 158 -9.38 1.25 -2.38
C GLY A 158 -10.34 2.03 -3.30
N ARG A 159 -9.89 2.43 -4.48
CA ARG A 159 -10.71 3.22 -5.43
C ARG A 159 -12.01 2.52 -5.78
N GLN A 160 -13.11 3.29 -5.79
CA GLN A 160 -14.46 2.83 -6.13
C GLN A 160 -15.02 1.75 -5.17
N VAL A 161 -14.39 1.54 -4.02
CA VAL A 161 -14.89 0.63 -3.00
C VAL A 161 -15.59 1.43 -1.91
N ARG A 162 -16.88 1.13 -1.67
CA ARG A 162 -17.65 1.68 -0.55
C ARG A 162 -17.44 0.83 0.68
N VAL A 163 -17.00 1.48 1.76
CA VAL A 163 -16.86 0.87 3.08
C VAL A 163 -17.89 1.48 4.01
N ALA A 164 -18.84 0.70 4.47
CA ALA A 164 -19.78 1.13 5.50
C ALA A 164 -19.15 0.95 6.88
N VAL A 165 -19.02 2.04 7.61
CA VAL A 165 -18.58 2.07 9.00
C VAL A 165 -19.81 2.19 9.88
N ILE A 166 -20.24 1.07 10.47
CA ILE A 166 -21.37 1.01 11.42
C ILE A 166 -20.81 1.16 12.82
N ASP A 167 -20.91 2.37 13.38
CA ASP A 167 -20.23 2.76 14.59
C ASP A 167 -20.95 3.93 15.29
N SER A 168 -20.27 4.62 16.17
CA SER A 168 -20.65 5.93 16.67
C SER A 168 -20.44 7.01 15.59
N SER A 169 -20.76 8.25 15.90
CA SER A 169 -20.65 9.35 14.94
C SER A 169 -19.21 9.60 14.50
N VAL A 170 -19.06 10.05 13.25
CA VAL A 170 -17.76 10.42 12.64
C VAL A 170 -17.68 11.94 12.49
N GLU A 171 -16.54 12.53 12.85
CA GLU A 171 -16.25 13.93 12.58
C GLU A 171 -16.02 14.17 11.08
N ARG A 172 -17.08 14.51 10.37
CA ARG A 172 -17.06 14.73 8.92
C ARG A 172 -16.19 15.90 8.47
N THR A 173 -15.91 16.83 9.38
CA THR A 173 -15.08 18.03 9.12
C THR A 173 -13.63 17.81 9.49
N HIS A 174 -13.28 16.63 10.01
CA HIS A 174 -11.88 16.32 10.31
C HIS A 174 -11.02 16.44 9.04
N PRO A 175 -9.89 17.19 9.05
CA PRO A 175 -9.13 17.50 7.83
C PRO A 175 -8.65 16.26 7.06
N ASP A 176 -8.36 15.14 7.77
CA ASP A 176 -7.99 13.86 7.15
C ASP A 176 -9.18 13.05 6.61
N LEU A 177 -10.43 13.42 6.92
CA LEU A 177 -11.61 12.63 6.60
C LEU A 177 -12.60 13.34 5.66
N ALA A 178 -12.57 14.66 5.59
CA ALA A 178 -13.61 15.47 4.95
C ALA A 178 -13.89 15.09 3.50
N ARG A 179 -12.91 14.56 2.76
CA ARG A 179 -13.08 14.14 1.36
C ARG A 179 -13.42 12.66 1.19
N GLN A 180 -13.36 11.88 2.26
CA GLN A 180 -13.52 10.42 2.22
C GLN A 180 -14.96 9.98 2.48
N ILE A 181 -15.75 10.82 3.17
CA ILE A 181 -17.12 10.48 3.57
C ILE A 181 -18.07 10.82 2.44
N GLU A 182 -18.62 9.77 1.80
CA GLU A 182 -19.61 9.89 0.72
C GLU A 182 -21.02 10.15 1.26
N ALA A 183 -21.39 9.43 2.33
CA ALA A 183 -22.67 9.59 3.00
C ALA A 183 -22.51 9.48 4.52
N SER A 184 -23.40 10.13 5.26
CA SER A 184 -23.44 10.04 6.72
C SER A 184 -24.89 10.05 7.18
N GLU A 185 -25.29 8.95 7.84
CA GLU A 185 -26.66 8.75 8.32
C GLU A 185 -26.66 8.46 9.83
N ASP A 186 -27.70 8.92 10.50
CA ASP A 186 -27.88 8.74 11.94
C ASP A 186 -29.13 7.91 12.24
N PHE A 187 -28.93 6.73 12.80
CA PHE A 187 -29.99 5.78 13.18
C PHE A 187 -30.23 5.74 14.70
N VAL A 188 -29.57 6.61 15.47
CA VAL A 188 -29.73 6.66 16.93
C VAL A 188 -30.89 7.56 17.30
N ALA A 189 -32.03 6.96 17.57
CA ALA A 189 -33.22 7.70 17.98
C ALA A 189 -33.10 8.31 19.39
N GLY A 190 -33.64 9.52 19.56
CA GLY A 190 -33.80 10.18 20.86
C GLY A 190 -32.51 10.76 21.46
N ARG A 191 -31.41 10.75 20.72
CA ARG A 191 -30.14 11.38 21.13
C ARG A 191 -29.70 12.40 20.09
N ALA A 192 -29.30 13.57 20.52
CA ALA A 192 -28.78 14.59 19.62
C ALA A 192 -27.51 14.05 18.87
N PRO A 193 -27.35 14.44 17.60
CA PRO A 193 -26.10 14.17 16.91
C PRO A 193 -24.91 14.77 17.67
N ALA A 194 -23.88 13.98 17.90
CA ALA A 194 -22.66 14.41 18.56
C ALA A 194 -21.46 13.92 17.75
N VAL A 195 -20.35 14.63 17.82
CA VAL A 195 -19.09 14.15 17.29
C VAL A 195 -18.48 13.19 18.30
N GLU A 196 -18.17 11.97 17.87
CA GLU A 196 -17.77 10.88 18.76
C GLU A 196 -16.43 10.30 18.33
N THR A 197 -15.60 9.95 19.31
CA THR A 197 -14.20 9.61 19.05
C THR A 197 -14.04 8.26 18.38
N HIS A 198 -14.80 7.25 18.81
CA HIS A 198 -14.58 5.86 18.35
C HIS A 198 -14.83 5.71 16.84
N GLY A 199 -15.97 6.14 16.33
CA GLY A 199 -16.27 6.08 14.89
C GLY A 199 -15.32 6.95 14.05
N THR A 200 -14.89 8.11 14.60
CA THR A 200 -13.89 8.96 13.96
C THR A 200 -12.56 8.23 13.83
N ALA A 201 -12.09 7.58 14.90
CA ALA A 201 -10.83 6.83 14.93
C ALA A 201 -10.84 5.61 13.98
N VAL A 202 -11.90 4.83 13.99
CA VAL A 202 -12.11 3.68 13.10
C VAL A 202 -12.10 4.13 11.63
N THR A 203 -12.80 5.21 11.33
CA THR A 203 -12.85 5.75 9.94
C THR A 203 -11.48 6.23 9.48
N GLY A 204 -10.68 6.86 10.35
CA GLY A 204 -9.32 7.30 10.04
C GLY A 204 -8.41 6.14 9.64
N ILE A 205 -8.42 5.06 10.41
CA ILE A 205 -7.62 3.86 10.08
C ILE A 205 -8.02 3.29 8.71
N ILE A 206 -9.32 3.25 8.41
CA ILE A 206 -9.81 2.72 7.12
C ILE A 206 -9.40 3.62 5.96
N ALA A 207 -9.64 4.94 6.05
CA ALA A 207 -9.70 5.77 4.87
C ALA A 207 -9.19 7.21 5.05
N ALA A 208 -8.37 7.53 6.06
CA ALA A 208 -7.75 8.85 6.13
C ALA A 208 -7.03 9.18 4.82
N GLN A 209 -7.10 10.44 4.40
CA GLN A 209 -6.53 10.89 3.15
C GLN A 209 -5.00 10.82 3.22
N ALA A 210 -4.37 10.05 2.34
CA ALA A 210 -2.93 9.99 2.22
C ALA A 210 -2.38 11.17 1.39
N ASP A 211 -1.11 11.49 1.60
CA ASP A 211 -0.35 12.51 0.86
C ASP A 211 -1.01 13.91 0.91
N ASN A 212 -1.44 14.29 2.09
CA ASN A 212 -2.01 15.61 2.35
C ASN A 212 -1.14 16.45 3.32
N GLY A 213 0.02 15.94 3.73
CA GLY A 213 0.99 16.59 4.60
C GLY A 213 0.56 16.69 6.06
N ILE A 214 -0.53 16.01 6.48
CA ILE A 214 -1.04 16.03 7.85
C ILE A 214 -1.41 14.61 8.31
N GLY A 215 -1.34 14.37 9.61
CA GLY A 215 -1.88 13.19 10.27
C GLY A 215 -1.35 11.85 9.76
N ILE A 216 -2.24 11.02 9.24
CA ILE A 216 -2.04 9.61 8.88
C ILE A 216 -2.50 9.29 7.46
N ALA A 217 -2.00 8.19 6.90
CA ALA A 217 -2.57 7.57 5.70
C ALA A 217 -3.51 6.42 6.10
N GLY A 218 -4.76 6.44 5.65
CA GLY A 218 -5.68 5.31 5.80
C GLY A 218 -5.21 4.09 5.04
N VAL A 219 -5.63 2.89 5.45
CA VAL A 219 -5.28 1.64 4.74
C VAL A 219 -5.85 1.65 3.31
N ALA A 220 -6.99 2.27 3.09
CA ALA A 220 -7.61 2.43 1.79
C ALA A 220 -7.94 3.93 1.54
N PRO A 221 -6.94 4.78 1.26
CA PRO A 221 -7.08 6.23 1.28
C PRO A 221 -7.95 6.79 0.15
N HIS A 222 -8.35 5.98 -0.81
CA HIS A 222 -9.31 6.36 -1.85
C HIS A 222 -10.64 5.58 -1.79
N ALA A 223 -10.87 4.81 -0.73
CA ALA A 223 -12.19 4.23 -0.47
C ALA A 223 -13.21 5.31 -0.15
N ARG A 224 -14.48 5.01 -0.40
CA ARG A 224 -15.62 5.89 -0.07
C ARG A 224 -16.31 5.37 1.18
N VAL A 225 -16.42 6.21 2.18
CA VAL A 225 -16.98 5.83 3.47
C VAL A 225 -18.45 6.20 3.54
N LEU A 226 -19.28 5.22 3.91
CA LEU A 226 -20.63 5.41 4.40
C LEU A 226 -20.54 5.41 5.93
N ALA A 227 -20.57 6.59 6.54
CA ALA A 227 -20.50 6.77 8.00
C ALA A 227 -21.91 6.60 8.59
N LEU A 228 -22.17 5.44 9.20
CA LEU A 228 -23.49 5.03 9.66
C LEU A 228 -23.52 5.00 11.20
N ARG A 229 -24.02 6.10 11.79
CA ARG A 229 -24.16 6.20 13.24
C ARG A 229 -25.28 5.26 13.72
N ALA A 230 -24.90 4.14 14.29
CA ALA A 230 -25.80 3.18 14.91
C ALA A 230 -25.54 3.02 16.41
N CYS A 231 -24.45 3.62 16.90
CA CYS A 231 -24.01 3.59 18.27
C CYS A 231 -23.84 5.01 18.81
N TRP A 232 -23.75 5.13 20.14
CA TRP A 232 -23.49 6.40 20.82
C TRP A 232 -22.44 6.20 21.93
N GLN A 233 -21.64 7.19 22.12
CA GLN A 233 -20.62 7.20 23.17
C GLN A 233 -21.27 7.60 24.50
N GLU A 234 -21.30 6.68 25.47
CA GLU A 234 -21.79 6.94 26.82
C GLU A 234 -20.69 7.53 27.71
N SER A 235 -19.45 7.08 27.51
CA SER A 235 -18.24 7.58 28.15
C SER A 235 -17.05 7.42 27.22
N ILE A 236 -15.85 7.85 27.65
CA ILE A 236 -14.62 7.69 26.87
C ILE A 236 -14.35 6.20 26.54
N GLU A 237 -14.77 5.29 27.42
CA GLU A 237 -14.49 3.84 27.32
C GLU A 237 -15.70 3.02 26.86
N ALA A 238 -16.89 3.61 26.78
CA ALA A 238 -18.12 2.88 26.49
C ALA A 238 -18.88 3.46 25.31
N THR A 239 -18.94 2.70 24.24
CA THR A 239 -19.81 2.93 23.08
C THR A 239 -20.91 1.89 23.06
N LEU A 240 -22.18 2.32 23.06
CA LEU A 240 -23.34 1.45 23.09
C LEU A 240 -24.10 1.53 21.78
N CYS A 241 -24.75 0.43 21.39
CA CYS A 241 -25.54 0.31 20.19
C CYS A 241 -26.87 -0.41 20.52
N SER A 242 -27.92 -0.18 19.74
CA SER A 242 -29.17 -0.95 19.86
C SER A 242 -29.35 -1.87 18.67
N SER A 243 -30.06 -2.99 18.84
CA SER A 243 -30.41 -3.88 17.73
C SER A 243 -31.13 -3.14 16.60
N LEU A 244 -31.99 -2.18 16.95
CA LEU A 244 -32.75 -1.42 15.95
C LEU A 244 -31.82 -0.52 15.11
N SER A 245 -30.99 0.29 15.74
CA SER A 245 -30.07 1.19 15.03
C SER A 245 -29.05 0.42 14.20
N LEU A 246 -28.52 -0.69 14.70
CA LEU A 246 -27.64 -1.60 13.94
C LEU A 246 -28.36 -2.23 12.75
N ALA A 247 -29.62 -2.66 12.91
CA ALA A 247 -30.40 -3.22 11.80
C ALA A 247 -30.68 -2.20 10.71
N GLN A 248 -31.00 -0.96 11.07
CA GLN A 248 -31.22 0.13 10.13
C GLN A 248 -29.93 0.47 9.37
N ALA A 249 -28.80 0.55 10.07
CA ALA A 249 -27.49 0.80 9.45
C ALA A 249 -27.05 -0.34 8.51
N LEU A 250 -27.23 -1.60 8.93
CA LEU A 250 -26.97 -2.77 8.06
C LEU A 250 -27.86 -2.73 6.82
N HIS A 251 -29.15 -2.46 6.97
CA HIS A 251 -30.08 -2.32 5.83
C HIS A 251 -29.61 -1.23 4.88
N PHE A 252 -29.24 -0.07 5.40
CA PHE A 252 -28.71 1.03 4.59
C PHE A 252 -27.43 0.61 3.84
N ALA A 253 -26.45 0.05 4.52
CA ALA A 253 -25.21 -0.43 3.92
C ALA A 253 -25.47 -1.40 2.77
N ILE A 254 -26.37 -2.38 2.97
CA ILE A 254 -26.72 -3.41 1.98
C ILE A 254 -27.42 -2.81 0.75
N THR A 255 -28.26 -1.78 0.94
CA THR A 255 -29.02 -1.15 -0.14
C THR A 255 -28.29 -0.01 -0.85
N HIS A 256 -27.14 0.44 -0.30
CA HIS A 256 -26.30 1.49 -0.87
C HIS A 256 -24.95 0.96 -1.37
N ASP A 257 -24.92 -0.31 -1.85
CA ASP A 257 -23.80 -0.93 -2.53
C ASP A 257 -22.49 -0.92 -1.74
N ALA A 258 -22.57 -1.03 -0.40
CA ALA A 258 -21.37 -1.26 0.39
C ALA A 258 -20.70 -2.57 -0.06
N ARG A 259 -19.39 -2.52 -0.28
CA ARG A 259 -18.57 -3.70 -0.62
C ARG A 259 -17.93 -4.32 0.61
N VAL A 260 -17.76 -3.50 1.65
CA VAL A 260 -17.24 -3.88 2.96
C VAL A 260 -18.12 -3.24 4.03
N ILE A 261 -18.42 -3.98 5.08
CA ILE A 261 -19.10 -3.47 6.27
C ILE A 261 -18.14 -3.70 7.45
N ASN A 262 -17.79 -2.63 8.14
CA ASN A 262 -17.03 -2.65 9.39
C ASN A 262 -17.95 -2.52 10.58
N MET A 263 -17.87 -3.46 11.52
CA MET A 263 -18.61 -3.48 12.79
C MET A 263 -17.63 -3.63 13.95
N SER A 264 -17.06 -2.51 14.39
CA SER A 264 -16.10 -2.46 15.51
C SER A 264 -16.79 -2.57 16.87
N LEU A 265 -17.62 -3.60 17.03
CA LEU A 265 -18.48 -3.83 18.20
C LEU A 265 -18.66 -5.30 18.51
N SER A 266 -19.10 -5.61 19.72
CA SER A 266 -19.51 -6.95 20.14
C SER A 266 -20.75 -6.89 21.04
N GLY A 267 -21.53 -7.96 21.05
CA GLY A 267 -22.74 -8.05 21.87
C GLY A 267 -23.30 -9.49 21.90
N PRO A 268 -24.49 -9.65 22.49
CA PRO A 268 -25.16 -10.95 22.49
C PRO A 268 -25.65 -11.35 21.10
N PRO A 269 -25.86 -12.64 20.82
CA PRO A 269 -26.48 -13.11 19.58
C PRO A 269 -27.84 -12.44 19.34
N ASP A 270 -28.04 -11.92 18.12
CA ASP A 270 -29.26 -11.23 17.71
C ASP A 270 -29.79 -11.83 16.41
N ARG A 271 -31.04 -12.30 16.44
CA ARG A 271 -31.67 -12.98 15.29
C ARG A 271 -31.92 -12.05 14.11
N LEU A 272 -32.31 -10.79 14.36
CA LEU A 272 -32.56 -9.81 13.30
C LEU A 272 -31.29 -9.43 12.61
N LEU A 273 -30.25 -9.10 13.39
CA LEU A 273 -28.93 -8.76 12.86
C LEU A 273 -28.32 -9.96 12.14
N GLY A 274 -28.43 -11.19 12.66
CA GLY A 274 -27.95 -12.39 12.00
C GLY A 274 -28.54 -12.57 10.60
N ARG A 275 -29.87 -12.34 10.41
CA ARG A 275 -30.47 -12.41 9.08
C ARG A 275 -30.01 -11.31 8.12
N LEU A 276 -29.72 -10.12 8.63
CA LEU A 276 -29.16 -9.05 7.82
C LEU A 276 -27.71 -9.34 7.43
N LEU A 277 -26.93 -9.93 8.34
CA LEU A 277 -25.59 -10.42 8.04
C LEU A 277 -25.60 -11.51 6.97
N ASP A 278 -26.49 -12.50 7.08
CA ASP A 278 -26.67 -13.53 6.04
C ASP A 278 -26.99 -12.91 4.68
N THR A 279 -27.84 -11.87 4.67
CA THR A 279 -28.20 -11.15 3.44
C THR A 279 -27.00 -10.41 2.86
N ALA A 280 -26.20 -9.73 3.68
CA ALA A 280 -25.00 -9.03 3.24
C ALA A 280 -23.99 -10.01 2.66
N LEU A 281 -23.70 -11.08 3.37
CA LEU A 281 -22.77 -12.15 2.95
C LEU A 281 -23.26 -12.84 1.65
N GLY A 282 -24.56 -13.14 1.55
CA GLY A 282 -25.16 -13.72 0.35
C GLY A 282 -25.09 -12.80 -0.89
N ARG A 283 -24.93 -11.50 -0.70
CA ARG A 283 -24.68 -10.52 -1.77
C ARG A 283 -23.18 -10.31 -2.04
N GLY A 284 -22.30 -11.06 -1.40
CA GLY A 284 -20.85 -10.96 -1.55
C GLY A 284 -20.22 -9.74 -0.86
N ILE A 285 -20.96 -9.09 0.05
CA ILE A 285 -20.42 -8.00 0.88
C ILE A 285 -19.54 -8.64 1.96
N ALA A 286 -18.32 -8.17 2.12
CA ALA A 286 -17.45 -8.61 3.20
C ALA A 286 -17.88 -7.92 4.50
N VAL A 287 -18.10 -8.71 5.55
CA VAL A 287 -18.43 -8.18 6.89
C VAL A 287 -17.26 -8.46 7.82
N VAL A 288 -16.72 -7.42 8.43
CA VAL A 288 -15.59 -7.46 9.36
C VAL A 288 -16.07 -7.03 10.74
N ALA A 289 -15.74 -7.78 11.75
CA ALA A 289 -16.14 -7.47 13.12
C ALA A 289 -15.01 -7.66 14.13
N ALA A 290 -15.02 -6.82 15.17
CA ALA A 290 -14.10 -6.94 16.28
C ALA A 290 -14.42 -8.17 17.14
N VAL A 291 -13.40 -8.95 17.50
CA VAL A 291 -13.50 -10.10 18.40
C VAL A 291 -13.56 -9.63 19.84
N ASP A 292 -14.51 -10.14 20.58
CA ASP A 292 -14.55 -10.03 22.04
C ASP A 292 -13.74 -11.19 22.66
N ARG A 293 -12.58 -10.86 23.22
CA ARG A 293 -11.72 -11.87 23.87
C ARG A 293 -12.29 -12.47 25.15
N SER A 294 -13.33 -11.85 25.72
CA SER A 294 -14.04 -12.40 26.89
C SER A 294 -15.02 -13.51 26.52
N ALA A 295 -15.46 -13.54 25.27
CA ALA A 295 -16.32 -14.58 24.71
C ALA A 295 -15.49 -15.70 24.06
N ALA A 296 -15.76 -16.95 24.46
CA ALA A 296 -14.98 -18.11 23.96
C ALA A 296 -15.07 -18.31 22.45
N ASP A 297 -16.18 -17.88 21.83
CA ASP A 297 -16.44 -17.92 20.40
C ASP A 297 -16.07 -16.63 19.67
N GLY A 298 -15.61 -15.59 20.41
CA GLY A 298 -15.29 -14.28 19.85
C GLY A 298 -16.43 -13.27 19.89
N GLY A 299 -17.62 -13.66 20.36
CA GLY A 299 -18.80 -12.82 20.50
C GLY A 299 -19.48 -12.49 19.15
N PHE A 300 -20.76 -12.12 19.22
CA PHE A 300 -21.50 -11.67 18.04
C PHE A 300 -21.18 -10.18 17.74
N PRO A 301 -20.99 -9.76 16.50
CA PRO A 301 -21.17 -10.50 15.25
C PRO A 301 -19.94 -11.27 14.76
N ALA A 302 -18.77 -11.19 15.40
CA ALA A 302 -17.54 -11.84 14.97
C ALA A 302 -17.68 -13.38 14.88
N ALA A 303 -18.46 -14.00 15.77
CA ALA A 303 -18.76 -15.44 15.76
C ALA A 303 -19.79 -15.86 14.71
N HIS A 304 -20.45 -14.91 14.00
CA HIS A 304 -21.45 -15.27 12.98
C HIS A 304 -20.77 -15.87 11.74
N ALA A 305 -21.34 -16.97 11.24
CA ALA A 305 -20.75 -17.69 10.11
C ALA A 305 -20.56 -16.80 8.88
N GLY A 306 -19.35 -16.74 8.34
CA GLY A 306 -18.98 -15.93 7.20
C GLY A 306 -18.53 -14.49 7.54
N VAL A 307 -18.72 -14.03 8.76
CA VAL A 307 -18.13 -12.76 9.25
C VAL A 307 -16.65 -12.96 9.53
N ILE A 308 -15.84 -11.98 9.19
CA ILE A 308 -14.41 -11.99 9.46
C ILE A 308 -14.19 -11.43 10.85
N GLY A 309 -13.99 -12.31 11.82
CA GLY A 309 -13.64 -11.94 13.18
C GLY A 309 -12.18 -11.50 13.26
N VAL A 310 -11.91 -10.31 13.79
CA VAL A 310 -10.58 -9.73 13.88
C VAL A 310 -10.21 -9.40 15.33
N ALA A 311 -9.05 -9.87 15.77
CA ALA A 311 -8.44 -9.50 17.02
C ALA A 311 -7.16 -8.69 16.80
N ASP A 312 -6.78 -7.88 17.78
CA ASP A 312 -5.47 -7.25 17.79
C ASP A 312 -4.35 -8.28 17.99
N ALA A 313 -3.19 -8.04 17.39
CA ALA A 313 -2.01 -8.91 17.49
C ALA A 313 -1.38 -8.83 18.90
N GLY A 314 -2.12 -9.24 19.92
CA GLY A 314 -1.71 -9.29 21.32
C GLY A 314 -1.43 -10.72 21.80
N PRO A 315 -0.81 -10.88 22.99
CA PRO A 315 -0.41 -12.19 23.52
C PRO A 315 -1.59 -13.04 24.03
N ALA A 316 -2.76 -12.46 24.21
CA ALA A 316 -3.91 -13.19 24.72
C ALA A 316 -4.53 -14.14 23.68
N PRO A 317 -5.05 -15.30 24.09
CA PRO A 317 -5.72 -16.23 23.19
C PRO A 317 -6.86 -15.55 22.41
N VAL A 318 -7.10 -16.00 21.20
CA VAL A 318 -8.20 -15.54 20.33
C VAL A 318 -9.12 -16.68 19.96
N ALA A 319 -10.37 -16.36 19.67
CA ALA A 319 -11.35 -17.33 19.24
C ALA A 319 -10.90 -18.04 17.95
N PRO A 320 -11.17 -19.35 17.80
CA PRO A 320 -10.82 -20.11 16.59
C PRO A 320 -11.42 -19.48 15.33
N GLY A 321 -10.61 -19.41 14.26
CA GLY A 321 -11.03 -18.83 12.98
C GLY A 321 -10.90 -17.30 12.89
N SER A 322 -10.52 -16.62 13.98
CA SER A 322 -10.21 -15.20 13.95
C SER A 322 -8.86 -14.93 13.26
N VAL A 323 -8.75 -13.76 12.65
CA VAL A 323 -7.49 -13.28 12.09
C VAL A 323 -6.87 -12.21 12.99
N LEU A 324 -5.54 -12.08 12.94
CA LEU A 324 -4.80 -11.08 13.70
C LEU A 324 -4.36 -9.93 12.80
N ALA A 325 -4.58 -8.70 13.27
CA ALA A 325 -4.17 -7.49 12.57
C ALA A 325 -3.62 -6.44 13.53
N PRO A 326 -2.92 -5.38 13.04
CA PRO A 326 -2.47 -4.28 13.87
C PRO A 326 -3.63 -3.63 14.62
N GLY A 327 -3.51 -3.51 15.93
CA GLY A 327 -4.57 -2.96 16.78
C GLY A 327 -4.04 -2.37 18.08
N ARG A 328 -2.73 -2.14 18.18
CA ARG A 328 -2.09 -1.59 19.39
C ARG A 328 -1.29 -0.35 19.05
N ASP A 329 -1.41 0.66 19.88
CA ASP A 329 -0.70 1.94 19.75
C ASP A 329 -0.82 2.51 18.33
N VAL A 330 -2.04 2.44 17.77
CA VAL A 330 -2.34 2.83 16.38
C VAL A 330 -2.59 4.33 16.33
N PRO A 331 -1.76 5.11 15.62
CA PRO A 331 -2.05 6.51 15.34
C PRO A 331 -3.32 6.60 14.49
N THR A 332 -4.25 7.47 14.89
CA THR A 332 -5.48 7.70 14.14
C THR A 332 -6.09 9.07 14.40
N THR A 333 -7.13 9.40 13.66
CA THR A 333 -7.92 10.62 13.80
C THR A 333 -8.75 10.58 15.09
N LEU A 334 -8.78 11.69 15.81
CA LEU A 334 -9.62 11.91 16.99
C LEU A 334 -10.47 13.15 16.79
N THR A 335 -11.54 13.28 17.58
CA THR A 335 -12.42 14.46 17.51
C THR A 335 -11.70 15.78 17.80
N GLY A 336 -12.16 16.85 17.17
CA GLY A 336 -11.56 18.19 17.28
C GLY A 336 -10.35 18.39 16.39
N ALA A 337 -10.33 17.76 15.21
CA ALA A 337 -9.23 17.84 14.24
C ALA A 337 -7.88 17.45 14.87
N ARG A 338 -7.85 16.41 15.68
CA ARG A 338 -6.67 15.90 16.39
C ARG A 338 -6.33 14.49 15.94
N TRP A 339 -5.13 14.06 16.30
CA TRP A 339 -4.64 12.69 16.14
C TRP A 339 -4.13 12.17 17.49
N GLY A 340 -4.18 10.87 17.67
CA GLY A 340 -3.69 10.21 18.88
C GLY A 340 -3.59 8.70 18.71
N LEU A 341 -3.15 8.04 19.77
CA LEU A 341 -2.95 6.59 19.78
C LEU A 341 -4.19 5.90 20.37
N VAL A 342 -4.56 4.79 19.74
CA VAL A 342 -5.66 3.92 20.18
C VAL A 342 -5.23 2.46 20.17
N SER A 343 -5.89 1.62 21.01
CA SER A 343 -5.62 0.18 21.06
C SER A 343 -6.91 -0.61 21.24
N GLY A 344 -7.03 -1.76 20.54
CA GLY A 344 -8.15 -2.68 20.67
C GLY A 344 -8.50 -3.41 19.39
N ALA A 345 -9.32 -4.45 19.49
CA ALA A 345 -9.82 -5.25 18.39
C ALA A 345 -10.64 -4.42 17.36
N SER A 346 -11.32 -3.36 17.81
CA SER A 346 -12.04 -2.41 16.95
C SER A 346 -11.13 -1.79 15.89
N TYR A 347 -9.91 -1.43 16.27
CA TYR A 347 -8.93 -0.80 15.37
C TYR A 347 -8.22 -1.83 14.48
N ALA A 348 -8.05 -3.05 14.99
CA ALA A 348 -7.61 -4.18 14.17
C ALA A 348 -8.65 -4.51 13.07
N ALA A 349 -9.95 -4.52 13.40
CA ALA A 349 -11.04 -4.72 12.44
C ALA A 349 -11.06 -3.60 11.38
N ALA A 350 -10.79 -2.36 11.76
CA ALA A 350 -10.66 -1.24 10.84
C ALA A 350 -9.53 -1.46 9.81
N HIS A 351 -8.35 -1.91 10.25
CA HIS A 351 -7.25 -2.25 9.34
C HIS A 351 -7.65 -3.32 8.33
N VAL A 352 -8.31 -4.39 8.79
CA VAL A 352 -8.76 -5.48 7.91
C VAL A 352 -9.83 -4.99 6.92
N SER A 353 -10.75 -4.11 7.34
CA SER A 353 -11.76 -3.52 6.47
C SER A 353 -11.11 -2.69 5.34
N GLY A 354 -10.09 -1.90 5.66
CA GLY A 354 -9.30 -1.17 4.67
C GLY A 354 -8.56 -2.11 3.73
N LEU A 355 -7.90 -3.17 4.26
CA LEU A 355 -7.21 -4.14 3.42
C LEU A 355 -8.17 -4.86 2.45
N ILE A 356 -9.36 -5.24 2.90
CA ILE A 356 -10.36 -5.83 2.00
C ILE A 356 -10.75 -4.85 0.90
N ALA A 357 -10.84 -3.56 1.20
CA ALA A 357 -11.11 -2.56 0.16
C ALA A 357 -9.99 -2.52 -0.90
N LEU A 358 -8.72 -2.63 -0.50
CA LEU A 358 -7.60 -2.77 -1.45
C LEU A 358 -7.73 -4.04 -2.31
N LEU A 359 -8.02 -5.19 -1.68
CA LEU A 359 -8.16 -6.47 -2.37
C LEU A 359 -9.36 -6.48 -3.33
N ARG A 360 -10.46 -5.78 -3.00
CA ARG A 360 -11.63 -5.62 -3.88
C ARG A 360 -11.28 -4.79 -5.12
N GLU A 361 -10.56 -3.68 -4.96
CA GLU A 361 -10.05 -2.92 -6.10
C GLU A 361 -9.15 -3.77 -6.99
N ALA A 362 -8.23 -4.54 -6.42
CA ALA A 362 -7.34 -5.42 -7.17
C ALA A 362 -8.15 -6.44 -8.01
N ARG A 363 -9.17 -7.06 -7.42
CA ARG A 363 -10.03 -8.02 -8.14
C ARG A 363 -10.78 -7.37 -9.29
N ASP A 364 -11.29 -6.17 -9.09
CA ASP A 364 -12.02 -5.44 -10.14
C ASP A 364 -11.13 -5.10 -11.33
N ARG A 365 -9.84 -4.80 -11.09
CA ARG A 365 -8.85 -4.50 -12.13
C ARG A 365 -8.38 -5.73 -12.91
N HIS A 366 -8.24 -6.86 -12.24
CA HIS A 366 -7.66 -8.08 -12.85
C HIS A 366 -8.71 -9.08 -13.33
N GLY A 367 -10.01 -8.78 -13.12
CA GLY A 367 -11.12 -9.69 -13.42
C GLY A 367 -11.20 -10.87 -12.44
N PRO A 368 -12.18 -11.77 -12.59
CA PRO A 368 -12.28 -12.98 -11.77
C PRO A 368 -11.13 -13.92 -12.15
N GLY A 369 -9.98 -13.73 -11.54
CA GLY A 369 -8.85 -14.65 -11.61
C GLY A 369 -9.32 -16.03 -11.15
N THR A 370 -8.76 -17.07 -11.72
CA THR A 370 -9.00 -18.50 -11.50
C THR A 370 -8.83 -18.92 -10.04
N LEU A 371 -9.68 -18.41 -9.15
CA LEU A 371 -9.90 -19.02 -7.84
C LEU A 371 -11.03 -20.02 -8.04
N THR A 372 -10.65 -21.29 -8.29
CA THR A 372 -11.59 -22.40 -8.21
C THR A 372 -12.40 -22.29 -6.92
N ALA A 373 -13.70 -22.10 -7.09
CA ALA A 373 -14.66 -22.08 -6.01
C ALA A 373 -14.66 -23.46 -5.31
N GLN A 374 -13.86 -23.59 -4.26
CA GLN A 374 -14.02 -24.63 -3.28
C GLN A 374 -14.47 -23.98 -1.98
N THR A 375 -15.77 -23.82 -1.86
CA THR A 375 -16.48 -23.50 -0.62
C THR A 375 -16.41 -24.69 0.32
N ALA A 376 -15.40 -24.72 1.18
CA ALA A 376 -15.47 -25.54 2.38
C ALA A 376 -16.25 -24.74 3.42
N VAL A 377 -17.42 -25.23 3.78
CA VAL A 377 -18.22 -24.73 4.92
C VAL A 377 -17.34 -24.81 6.17
N GLY A 378 -17.09 -23.67 6.83
CA GLY A 378 -16.35 -23.60 8.10
C GLY A 378 -14.90 -23.14 8.03
N ALA A 379 -14.38 -22.70 6.88
CA ALA A 379 -13.04 -22.09 6.78
C ALA A 379 -13.16 -20.56 6.75
N ALA A 380 -12.27 -19.86 7.48
CA ALA A 380 -12.09 -18.42 7.38
C ALA A 380 -12.04 -17.98 5.90
N PRO A 381 -12.61 -16.81 5.58
CA PRO A 381 -12.65 -16.35 4.18
C PRO A 381 -11.24 -16.39 3.60
N ARG A 382 -11.06 -17.15 2.51
CA ARG A 382 -9.78 -17.30 1.82
C ARG A 382 -9.35 -16.02 1.09
N GLU A 383 -9.76 -14.87 1.61
CA GLU A 383 -9.36 -13.57 1.08
C GLU A 383 -7.91 -13.25 1.41
N PHE A 384 -7.41 -13.77 2.54
CA PHE A 384 -6.07 -13.48 3.04
C PHE A 384 -5.12 -14.66 2.90
N VAL A 385 -3.83 -14.32 2.79
CA VAL A 385 -2.72 -15.20 3.14
C VAL A 385 -2.41 -14.94 4.60
N LEU A 386 -2.36 -15.99 5.41
CA LEU A 386 -2.05 -15.89 6.82
C LEU A 386 -0.64 -16.42 7.10
N LEU A 387 0.06 -15.75 7.98
CA LEU A 387 1.30 -16.23 8.59
C LEU A 387 1.00 -17.35 9.59
N PRO A 388 2.00 -18.15 9.99
CA PRO A 388 1.80 -19.28 10.93
C PRO A 388 1.22 -18.86 12.30
N ASP A 389 1.39 -17.62 12.69
CA ASP A 389 0.88 -17.06 13.95
C ASP A 389 -0.53 -16.45 13.83
N GLY A 390 -1.17 -16.56 12.65
CA GLY A 390 -2.53 -16.06 12.39
C GLY A 390 -2.59 -14.60 11.96
N ARG A 391 -1.46 -13.89 11.85
CA ARG A 391 -1.42 -12.55 11.29
C ARG A 391 -1.61 -12.57 9.77
N ILE A 392 -2.17 -11.49 9.25
CA ILE A 392 -2.39 -11.34 7.82
C ILE A 392 -1.09 -10.89 7.13
N ASP A 393 -0.69 -11.62 6.08
CA ASP A 393 0.29 -11.16 5.09
C ASP A 393 -0.44 -10.39 3.99
N ALA A 394 -0.44 -9.07 4.10
CA ALA A 394 -1.15 -8.20 3.15
C ALA A 394 -0.52 -8.22 1.75
N CYS A 395 0.81 -8.25 1.67
CA CYS A 395 1.54 -8.31 0.42
C CYS A 395 1.29 -9.63 -0.33
N ALA A 396 1.40 -10.77 0.35
CA ALA A 396 1.09 -12.06 -0.26
C ALA A 396 -0.39 -12.18 -0.65
N SER A 397 -1.31 -11.58 0.13
CA SER A 397 -2.74 -11.54 -0.18
C SER A 397 -3.02 -10.77 -1.47
N LEU A 398 -2.41 -9.59 -1.65
CA LEU A 398 -2.52 -8.79 -2.87
C LEU A 398 -1.86 -9.50 -4.06
N SER A 399 -0.64 -9.98 -3.89
CA SER A 399 0.12 -10.68 -4.95
C SER A 399 -0.63 -11.89 -5.49
N ARG A 400 -1.33 -12.63 -4.63
CA ARG A 400 -2.17 -13.76 -5.03
C ARG A 400 -3.33 -13.34 -5.95
N ILE A 401 -3.89 -12.14 -5.76
CA ILE A 401 -4.97 -11.60 -6.59
C ILE A 401 -4.40 -11.01 -7.88
N ALA A 402 -3.31 -10.26 -7.79
CA ALA A 402 -2.70 -9.60 -8.93
C ALA A 402 -1.94 -10.56 -9.86
N GLY A 403 -1.57 -11.75 -9.39
CA GLY A 403 -0.82 -12.74 -10.17
C GLY A 403 0.66 -12.39 -10.36
N HIS A 404 1.15 -11.35 -9.68
CA HIS A 404 2.56 -10.93 -9.67
C HIS A 404 2.94 -10.37 -8.29
N CYS A 405 4.23 -10.25 -8.03
CA CYS A 405 4.73 -9.70 -6.79
C CYS A 405 4.41 -8.20 -6.66
N SER A 406 3.67 -7.82 -5.62
CA SER A 406 3.20 -6.44 -5.41
C SER A 406 4.02 -5.65 -4.39
N CYS A 407 4.84 -6.32 -3.56
CA CYS A 407 5.72 -5.68 -2.58
C CYS A 407 7.07 -6.36 -2.68
N GLY A 408 8.16 -5.65 -2.82
CA GLY A 408 9.53 -6.16 -3.02
C GLY A 408 9.79 -7.58 -2.49
N CYS A 409 9.39 -8.58 -3.27
CA CYS A 409 9.52 -9.97 -2.88
C CYS A 409 10.99 -10.36 -2.94
N THR A 410 11.64 -10.53 -1.80
CA THR A 410 12.83 -11.38 -1.73
C THR A 410 12.38 -12.79 -2.06
N ALA A 411 12.94 -13.39 -3.12
CA ALA A 411 12.71 -14.79 -3.45
C ALA A 411 13.01 -15.62 -2.19
N ILE A 412 11.96 -16.21 -1.60
CA ILE A 412 12.18 -17.26 -0.62
C ILE A 412 12.72 -18.42 -1.44
N ASP A 413 14.04 -18.70 -1.29
CA ASP A 413 14.68 -19.89 -1.81
C ASP A 413 13.86 -21.11 -1.35
N THR A 414 13.02 -21.62 -2.23
CA THR A 414 12.46 -22.96 -2.10
C THR A 414 13.59 -23.94 -2.46
N ALA A 415 14.48 -24.18 -1.49
CA ALA A 415 15.38 -25.30 -1.58
C ALA A 415 14.54 -26.57 -1.77
N PRO A 416 14.79 -27.40 -2.81
CA PRO A 416 14.08 -28.64 -2.98
C PRO A 416 14.38 -29.54 -1.80
N ALA A 417 13.33 -30.06 -1.17
CA ALA A 417 13.44 -31.07 -0.14
C ALA A 417 14.21 -32.27 -0.70
N VAL A 418 15.46 -32.44 -0.25
CA VAL A 418 16.26 -33.62 -0.54
C VAL A 418 15.56 -34.80 0.13
N ALA A 419 14.92 -35.64 -0.67
CA ALA A 419 14.42 -36.93 -0.24
C ALA A 419 15.62 -37.75 0.28
N ARG A 420 15.64 -38.02 1.58
CA ARG A 420 16.50 -39.04 2.16
C ARG A 420 15.85 -40.40 1.92
N GLN A 421 16.55 -41.21 1.17
CA GLN A 421 16.32 -42.66 1.09
C GLN A 421 16.73 -43.35 2.40
#